data_0ae8e2a6ab932ec0bc38f10e47f60c3d
#
_entry.id   0ae8e2a6ab932ec0bc38f10e47f60c3d
#
_cell.length_a   1.000
_cell.length_b   1.000
_cell.length_c   1.000
_cell.angle_alpha   90.00
_cell.angle_beta   90.00
_cell.angle_gamma   90.00
#
_symmetry.space_group_name_H-M   'P 1'
#
loop_
_entity.id
_entity.type
_entity.pdbx_description
1 polymer ?
#
loop_
_entity_poly.entity_id
_entity_poly.type
_entity_poly.pdbx_seq_one_letter_code
_entity_poly.pdbx_strand_id
1 'polypeptide(L)'
;MPENNATFKDVNYAGDDLEAHRMDIYLPKTQKEKYKVVVAIYGSAWFSNNMKAMTYMSMGKPLEEAGFAVVCINHRSSGDAKFPAQINDVKAAIRFLRAHAAEYKLDTSFIGITGFSSGGHLSALAGVTNDMKERTVGATTVDIEGKVGQCLNFSSKVDAVVDWFGPVDMAHMNNCETVNDGNSPEAALIGGAPADNPDMVSLISPITYVKPGGPRFLVFHGQADNVVPHCQGVFFSEALKKAGMLEEFVSVPDGQHGPVTFNEKTFKQMTDFFLKEAGGAQSQEPKERVVEDGGTGPFKAIMKEEASLPAHTVFVPQDLTAFNASKPLPVLVWGNGACTNSPWEHYKFLNEIASHGFIVLATGYIPMDEQPYRGPMSTTEQQIESIDWAVAQNSNKQSPYYQKIDVSNICVAGMSCGGLQTLYNCADPRIKTLMVCNSGLFNQQNASQAVGGMPMPPKEKLKEIHSPIIYILGGEKDIAYQNGMDDFHRINHVPACATNFPVGHGGTYREPHGGEFSVVALAWLQWQLKGDKQAAKMFKGKKCLLSKRKDWTIEKNALFPKK
;
A
#
# COMPACT_ATOMS: atom_id res chain seq x y z
N MET A 1 30.13 20.64 24.83
CA MET A 1 29.02 19.94 24.15
C MET A 1 28.16 21.02 23.51
N PRO A 2 27.66 20.88 22.28
CA PRO A 2 26.72 21.83 21.71
C PRO A 2 25.52 21.98 22.64
N GLU A 3 24.98 23.20 22.74
CA GLU A 3 23.80 23.45 23.59
C GLU A 3 22.63 22.58 23.12
N ASN A 4 22.01 21.87 24.06
CA ASN A 4 20.80 21.14 23.81
C ASN A 4 19.62 22.12 23.63
N ASN A 5 19.18 22.34 22.41
CA ASN A 5 18.14 23.29 22.01
C ASN A 5 16.73 22.68 22.00
N ALA A 6 16.48 21.62 22.79
CA ALA A 6 15.14 21.04 22.89
C ALA A 6 14.12 22.08 23.36
N THR A 7 12.92 22.03 22.77
CA THR A 7 11.80 22.88 23.16
C THR A 7 11.31 22.52 24.58
N PHE A 8 11.27 21.20 24.87
CA PHE A 8 10.99 20.69 26.20
C PHE A 8 12.09 19.70 26.57
N LYS A 9 12.78 19.98 27.68
CA LYS A 9 13.91 19.19 28.17
C LYS A 9 13.51 18.30 29.33
N ASP A 10 14.17 17.14 29.43
CA ASP A 10 14.11 16.24 30.59
C ASP A 10 12.68 15.91 31.03
N VAL A 11 11.75 15.81 30.05
CA VAL A 11 10.36 15.44 30.32
C VAL A 11 10.34 14.00 30.83
N ASN A 12 9.83 13.80 32.05
CA ASN A 12 9.74 12.48 32.67
C ASN A 12 8.45 11.79 32.25
N TYR A 13 8.57 10.64 31.55
CA TYR A 13 7.41 9.92 31.04
C TYR A 13 6.91 8.80 31.98
N ALA A 14 7.65 8.49 33.04
CA ALA A 14 7.28 7.44 33.99
C ALA A 14 6.75 8.00 35.34
N GLY A 15 7.10 9.24 35.67
CA GLY A 15 6.71 9.87 36.94
C GLY A 15 7.59 9.44 38.12
N ASP A 16 8.81 8.99 37.85
CA ASP A 16 9.84 8.64 38.85
C ASP A 16 11.09 9.53 38.68
N ASP A 17 12.15 9.26 39.44
CA ASP A 17 13.37 10.08 39.44
C ASP A 17 14.48 9.52 38.54
N LEU A 18 14.20 8.48 37.72
CA LEU A 18 15.21 7.85 36.89
C LEU A 18 15.57 8.71 35.67
N GLU A 19 16.88 8.89 35.44
CA GLU A 19 17.38 9.53 34.21
C GLU A 19 16.99 8.73 32.96
N ALA A 20 16.90 7.41 33.08
CA ALA A 20 16.44 6.50 32.02
C ALA A 20 15.02 6.80 31.53
N HIS A 21 14.19 7.43 32.36
CA HIS A 21 12.79 7.73 32.02
C HIS A 21 12.56 9.19 31.59
N ARG A 22 13.60 9.84 31.08
CA ARG A 22 13.54 11.20 30.56
C ARG A 22 13.62 11.23 29.04
N MET A 23 12.95 12.22 28.46
CA MET A 23 12.98 12.51 27.02
C MET A 23 13.11 13.99 26.74
N ASP A 24 13.64 14.34 25.57
CA ASP A 24 13.67 15.70 25.05
C ASP A 24 12.77 15.81 23.83
N ILE A 25 11.99 16.89 23.72
CA ILE A 25 11.07 17.15 22.61
C ILE A 25 11.56 18.39 21.86
N TYR A 26 11.79 18.23 20.56
CA TYR A 26 12.21 19.28 19.63
C TYR A 26 11.05 19.60 18.69
N LEU A 27 10.55 20.81 18.71
CA LEU A 27 9.50 21.25 17.80
C LEU A 27 10.09 22.03 16.62
N PRO A 28 9.54 21.85 15.40
CA PRO A 28 9.96 22.60 14.23
C PRO A 28 9.86 24.10 14.42
N LYS A 29 10.76 24.85 13.78
CA LYS A 29 10.74 26.33 13.78
C LYS A 29 9.52 26.91 13.09
N THR A 30 8.93 26.19 12.11
CA THR A 30 7.68 26.58 11.46
C THR A 30 6.53 26.42 12.43
N GLN A 31 5.86 27.51 12.76
CA GLN A 31 4.76 27.46 13.73
C GLN A 31 3.53 26.75 13.15
N LYS A 32 3.10 25.71 13.84
CA LYS A 32 1.82 25.00 13.64
C LYS A 32 1.12 24.84 14.98
N GLU A 33 -0.17 24.56 14.95
CA GLU A 33 -0.93 24.25 16.15
C GLU A 33 -0.44 22.94 16.80
N LYS A 34 -0.20 21.91 15.96
CA LYS A 34 0.29 20.58 16.37
C LYS A 34 1.24 20.02 15.33
N TYR A 35 2.10 19.10 15.74
CA TYR A 35 3.11 18.44 14.90
C TYR A 35 2.98 16.94 14.98
N LYS A 36 3.05 16.25 13.84
CA LYS A 36 3.22 14.79 13.79
C LYS A 36 4.51 14.41 14.50
N VAL A 37 4.52 13.23 15.10
CA VAL A 37 5.58 12.81 16.01
C VAL A 37 6.49 11.78 15.37
N VAL A 38 7.81 11.92 15.58
CA VAL A 38 8.77 10.82 15.38
C VAL A 38 9.57 10.64 16.66
N VAL A 39 9.48 9.45 17.24
CA VAL A 39 10.30 9.02 18.38
C VAL A 39 11.64 8.52 17.85
N ALA A 40 12.75 8.97 18.43
CA ALA A 40 14.10 8.60 18.03
C ALA A 40 14.89 7.98 19.20
N ILE A 41 15.57 6.86 18.95
CA ILE A 41 16.27 6.07 19.95
C ILE A 41 17.75 5.86 19.56
N TYR A 42 18.66 6.15 20.49
CA TYR A 42 20.11 5.97 20.28
C TYR A 42 20.54 4.51 20.26
N GLY A 43 21.70 4.26 19.64
CA GLY A 43 22.45 3.02 19.78
C GLY A 43 23.50 3.13 20.90
N SER A 44 23.60 2.09 21.69
CA SER A 44 24.58 1.99 22.80
C SER A 44 24.85 0.53 23.19
N ALA A 45 24.52 -0.44 22.34
CA ALA A 45 24.52 -1.86 22.69
C ALA A 45 23.71 -2.14 23.98
N TRP A 46 22.68 -1.35 24.24
CA TRP A 46 21.83 -1.31 25.46
C TRP A 46 22.57 -0.98 26.76
N PHE A 47 23.82 -0.48 26.70
CA PHE A 47 24.61 -0.18 27.89
C PHE A 47 24.40 1.22 28.47
N SER A 48 23.76 2.12 27.76
CA SER A 48 23.53 3.50 28.21
C SER A 48 22.05 3.79 28.50
N ASN A 49 21.83 4.69 29.45
CA ASN A 49 20.48 5.14 29.86
C ASN A 49 20.29 6.67 29.76
N ASN A 50 21.23 7.41 29.11
CA ASN A 50 21.24 8.88 29.14
C ASN A 50 21.78 9.53 27.84
N MET A 51 21.54 8.95 26.66
CA MET A 51 22.11 9.43 25.40
C MET A 51 21.09 10.11 24.47
N LYS A 52 19.92 10.54 24.98
CA LYS A 52 18.86 11.19 24.18
C LYS A 52 19.34 12.40 23.36
N ALA A 53 20.22 13.24 23.90
CA ALA A 53 20.76 14.40 23.19
C ALA A 53 21.62 14.00 21.98
N MET A 54 22.37 12.89 22.07
CA MET A 54 23.15 12.37 20.95
C MET A 54 22.24 11.87 19.80
N THR A 55 21.07 11.32 20.12
CA THR A 55 20.10 10.88 19.12
C THR A 55 19.68 12.04 18.23
N TYR A 56 19.34 13.19 18.82
CA TYR A 56 18.98 14.37 18.07
C TYR A 56 20.11 14.84 17.16
N MET A 57 21.35 14.87 17.66
CA MET A 57 22.52 15.26 16.87
C MET A 57 22.80 14.31 15.71
N SER A 58 22.51 13.03 15.87
CA SER A 58 22.77 11.99 14.85
C SER A 58 21.70 11.97 13.76
N MET A 59 20.41 12.05 14.11
CA MET A 59 19.30 11.86 13.15
C MET A 59 18.08 12.75 13.38
N GLY A 60 18.02 13.47 14.50
CA GLY A 60 16.82 14.28 14.84
C GLY A 60 16.66 15.53 13.99
N LYS A 61 17.77 16.21 13.65
CA LYS A 61 17.72 17.47 12.92
C LYS A 61 17.02 17.36 11.54
N PRO A 62 17.32 16.38 10.67
CA PRO A 62 16.58 16.22 9.40
C PRO A 62 15.08 16.01 9.60
N LEU A 63 14.66 15.32 10.66
CA LEU A 63 13.24 15.09 10.99
C LEU A 63 12.55 16.38 11.46
N GLU A 64 13.21 17.17 12.31
CA GLU A 64 12.70 18.49 12.73
C GLU A 64 12.55 19.44 11.52
N GLU A 65 13.56 19.51 10.65
CA GLU A 65 13.55 20.31 9.42
C GLU A 65 12.45 19.85 8.45
N ALA A 66 12.13 18.56 8.44
CA ALA A 66 11.01 18.01 7.67
C ALA A 66 9.62 18.33 8.30
N GLY A 67 9.58 18.91 9.49
CA GLY A 67 8.36 19.40 10.13
C GLY A 67 7.73 18.47 11.17
N PHE A 68 8.47 17.46 11.65
CA PHE A 68 8.03 16.59 12.74
C PHE A 68 8.44 17.13 14.13
N ALA A 69 7.60 16.91 15.13
CA ALA A 69 8.06 16.94 16.52
C ALA A 69 8.96 15.70 16.73
N VAL A 70 10.23 15.96 17.05
CA VAL A 70 11.20 14.88 17.28
C VAL A 70 11.31 14.64 18.78
N VAL A 71 11.07 13.40 19.20
CA VAL A 71 11.11 13.00 20.60
C VAL A 71 12.27 12.01 20.82
N CYS A 72 13.33 12.51 21.42
CA CYS A 72 14.51 11.68 21.74
C CYS A 72 14.38 11.14 23.16
N ILE A 73 14.28 9.81 23.31
CA ILE A 73 14.04 9.17 24.60
C ILE A 73 15.29 8.54 25.18
N ASN A 74 15.42 8.53 26.50
CA ASN A 74 16.25 7.59 27.24
C ASN A 74 15.43 6.32 27.52
N HIS A 75 16.12 5.24 27.87
CA HIS A 75 15.56 3.98 28.33
C HIS A 75 16.54 3.33 29.33
N ARG A 76 16.08 2.42 30.18
CA ARG A 76 16.97 1.68 31.07
C ARG A 76 18.03 0.91 30.31
N SER A 77 19.23 0.93 30.79
CA SER A 77 20.34 0.10 30.28
C SER A 77 20.19 -1.37 30.71
N SER A 78 20.96 -2.26 30.09
CA SER A 78 21.10 -3.65 30.54
C SER A 78 21.74 -3.78 31.90
N GLY A 79 22.42 -2.72 32.36
CA GLY A 79 22.95 -2.60 33.73
C GLY A 79 21.87 -2.21 34.74
N ASP A 80 20.90 -1.40 34.35
CA ASP A 80 19.79 -0.99 35.23
C ASP A 80 18.76 -2.13 35.39
N ALA A 81 18.40 -2.78 34.27
CA ALA A 81 17.43 -3.87 34.23
C ALA A 81 17.58 -4.72 32.97
N LYS A 82 17.21 -6.01 33.07
CA LYS A 82 17.22 -6.93 31.93
C LYS A 82 15.99 -6.75 31.04
N PHE A 83 16.05 -7.28 29.82
CA PHE A 83 14.88 -7.37 28.96
C PHE A 83 13.72 -8.07 29.72
N PRO A 84 12.48 -7.54 29.62
CA PRO A 84 11.95 -6.58 28.64
C PRO A 84 11.95 -5.10 29.09
N ALA A 85 12.73 -4.69 30.08
CA ALA A 85 12.71 -3.34 30.63
C ALA A 85 12.85 -2.24 29.54
N GLN A 86 13.73 -2.44 28.57
CA GLN A 86 14.01 -1.46 27.50
C GLN A 86 12.80 -1.22 26.62
N ILE A 87 12.11 -2.27 26.16
CA ILE A 87 10.89 -2.12 25.33
C ILE A 87 9.72 -1.60 26.15
N ASN A 88 9.62 -1.92 27.44
CA ASN A 88 8.61 -1.36 28.32
C ASN A 88 8.75 0.15 28.46
N ASP A 89 9.98 0.66 28.51
CA ASP A 89 10.27 2.09 28.60
C ASP A 89 9.90 2.81 27.30
N VAL A 90 10.25 2.24 26.13
CA VAL A 90 9.84 2.78 24.82
C VAL A 90 8.32 2.87 24.72
N LYS A 91 7.62 1.81 25.09
CA LYS A 91 6.15 1.78 25.06
C LYS A 91 5.53 2.78 26.05
N ALA A 92 6.13 2.94 27.23
CA ALA A 92 5.70 3.94 28.21
C ALA A 92 5.84 5.37 27.69
N ALA A 93 6.97 5.70 27.05
CA ALA A 93 7.17 7.00 26.42
C ALA A 93 6.11 7.28 25.35
N ILE A 94 5.78 6.32 24.48
CA ILE A 94 4.74 6.47 23.44
C ILE A 94 3.35 6.69 24.07
N ARG A 95 2.99 5.95 25.13
CA ARG A 95 1.74 6.16 25.88
C ARG A 95 1.67 7.54 26.49
N PHE A 96 2.76 8.00 27.09
CA PHE A 96 2.87 9.35 27.68
C PHE A 96 2.65 10.45 26.63
N LEU A 97 3.28 10.33 25.45
CA LEU A 97 3.09 11.32 24.37
C LEU A 97 1.64 11.44 23.92
N ARG A 98 0.89 10.33 23.87
CA ARG A 98 -0.54 10.38 23.58
C ARG A 98 -1.37 11.01 24.69
N ALA A 99 -1.05 10.70 25.93
CA ALA A 99 -1.75 11.25 27.09
C ALA A 99 -1.57 12.76 27.22
N HIS A 100 -0.38 13.26 26.89
CA HIS A 100 0.02 14.66 27.06
C HIS A 100 0.15 15.43 25.73
N ALA A 101 -0.51 14.95 24.67
CA ALA A 101 -0.37 15.48 23.32
C ALA A 101 -0.66 16.98 23.23
N ALA A 102 -1.69 17.47 23.94
CA ALA A 102 -2.05 18.88 23.93
C ALA A 102 -1.01 19.77 24.63
N GLU A 103 -0.40 19.28 25.71
CA GLU A 103 0.61 19.99 26.49
C GLU A 103 1.87 20.26 25.66
N TYR A 104 2.30 19.29 24.85
CA TYR A 104 3.52 19.37 24.04
C TYR A 104 3.26 19.70 22.56
N LYS A 105 2.04 20.14 22.20
CA LYS A 105 1.63 20.48 20.82
C LYS A 105 1.85 19.31 19.84
N LEU A 106 1.51 18.09 20.24
CA LEU A 106 1.69 16.90 19.43
C LEU A 106 0.40 16.49 18.72
N ASP A 107 0.52 16.07 17.48
CA ASP A 107 -0.52 15.36 16.73
C ASP A 107 -0.18 13.86 16.72
N THR A 108 -0.69 13.15 17.71
CA THR A 108 -0.46 11.72 17.89
C THR A 108 -1.36 10.82 17.04
N SER A 109 -2.07 11.39 16.05
CA SER A 109 -2.71 10.60 15.00
C SER A 109 -1.68 9.89 14.10
N PHE A 110 -0.42 10.33 14.15
CA PHE A 110 0.72 9.63 13.61
C PHE A 110 1.89 9.69 14.60
N ILE A 111 2.45 8.52 14.92
CA ILE A 111 3.70 8.37 15.65
C ILE A 111 4.61 7.44 14.86
N GLY A 112 5.62 8.01 14.19
CA GLY A 112 6.75 7.28 13.63
C GLY A 112 7.77 6.94 14.72
N ILE A 113 8.59 5.90 14.49
CA ILE A 113 9.70 5.56 15.36
C ILE A 113 10.94 5.23 14.54
N THR A 114 12.09 5.69 15.02
CA THR A 114 13.39 5.39 14.40
C THR A 114 14.47 5.21 15.46
N GLY A 115 15.52 4.53 15.09
CA GLY A 115 16.69 4.37 15.93
C GLY A 115 17.81 3.65 15.18
N PHE A 116 19.00 3.71 15.75
CA PHE A 116 20.17 3.07 15.15
C PHE A 116 20.79 2.04 16.12
N SER A 117 21.37 0.95 15.58
CA SER A 117 22.01 -0.10 16.39
C SER A 117 21.01 -0.69 17.39
N SER A 118 21.32 -0.72 18.69
CA SER A 118 20.36 -1.13 19.73
C SER A 118 19.08 -0.29 19.77
N GLY A 119 19.11 0.99 19.34
CA GLY A 119 17.92 1.81 19.14
C GLY A 119 17.11 1.39 17.92
N GLY A 120 17.76 0.91 16.85
CA GLY A 120 17.13 0.27 15.70
C GLY A 120 16.38 -0.98 16.10
N HIS A 121 17.02 -1.85 16.88
CA HIS A 121 16.39 -3.02 17.51
C HIS A 121 15.12 -2.66 18.29
N LEU A 122 15.20 -1.66 19.20
CA LEU A 122 14.04 -1.25 20.00
C LEU A 122 12.92 -0.64 19.15
N SER A 123 13.29 0.11 18.12
CA SER A 123 12.33 0.67 17.15
C SER A 123 11.65 -0.44 16.35
N ALA A 124 12.41 -1.40 15.85
CA ALA A 124 11.89 -2.57 15.15
C ALA A 124 10.96 -3.38 16.05
N LEU A 125 11.40 -3.66 17.29
CA LEU A 125 10.60 -4.41 18.26
C LEU A 125 9.30 -3.69 18.63
N ALA A 126 9.32 -2.36 18.82
CA ALA A 126 8.11 -1.57 19.06
C ALA A 126 7.10 -1.74 17.92
N GLY A 127 7.54 -1.67 16.66
CA GLY A 127 6.68 -1.81 15.49
C GLY A 127 6.07 -3.19 15.33
N VAL A 128 6.87 -4.26 15.45
CA VAL A 128 6.37 -5.64 15.27
C VAL A 128 5.55 -6.14 16.46
N THR A 129 5.58 -5.44 17.61
CA THR A 129 4.82 -5.78 18.82
C THR A 129 3.68 -4.81 19.11
N ASN A 130 3.20 -4.08 18.12
CA ASN A 130 1.98 -3.28 18.26
C ASN A 130 0.83 -4.13 18.85
N ASP A 131 0.10 -3.60 19.84
CA ASP A 131 -1.01 -4.26 20.57
C ASP A 131 -0.65 -5.54 21.32
N MET A 132 0.63 -5.91 21.42
CA MET A 132 1.05 -7.10 22.13
C MET A 132 1.29 -6.78 23.62
N LYS A 133 0.57 -7.47 24.50
CA LYS A 133 0.77 -7.32 25.96
C LYS A 133 1.89 -8.20 26.45
N GLU A 134 1.85 -9.48 26.10
CA GLU A 134 2.83 -10.47 26.54
C GLU A 134 3.13 -11.48 25.43
N ARG A 135 4.25 -12.18 25.52
CA ARG A 135 4.59 -13.29 24.65
C ARG A 135 5.27 -14.41 25.44
N THR A 136 4.89 -15.65 25.11
CA THR A 136 5.48 -16.87 25.63
C THR A 136 6.24 -17.60 24.53
N VAL A 137 7.46 -18.03 24.82
CA VAL A 137 8.26 -18.95 24.01
C VAL A 137 8.78 -20.04 24.95
N GLY A 138 8.54 -21.30 24.63
CA GLY A 138 8.88 -22.41 25.53
C GLY A 138 8.26 -22.23 26.93
N ALA A 139 9.09 -22.20 27.96
CA ALA A 139 8.68 -21.98 29.34
C ALA A 139 8.76 -20.51 29.79
N THR A 140 9.22 -19.60 28.90
CA THR A 140 9.52 -18.21 29.26
C THR A 140 8.42 -17.27 28.75
N THR A 141 7.83 -16.47 29.65
CA THR A 141 6.86 -15.42 29.32
C THR A 141 7.42 -14.06 29.67
N VAL A 142 7.29 -13.09 28.77
CA VAL A 142 7.68 -11.69 28.99
C VAL A 142 6.48 -10.75 28.78
N ASP A 143 6.36 -9.77 29.67
CA ASP A 143 5.41 -8.66 29.53
C ASP A 143 6.03 -7.62 28.58
N ILE A 144 5.61 -7.65 27.32
CA ILE A 144 6.10 -6.77 26.25
C ILE A 144 5.58 -5.34 26.41
N GLU A 145 4.34 -5.17 26.84
CA GLU A 145 3.72 -3.84 27.00
C GLU A 145 4.25 -3.12 28.23
N GLY A 146 4.45 -3.82 29.31
CA GLY A 146 4.93 -3.28 30.58
C GLY A 146 3.93 -2.37 31.30
N LYS A 147 4.30 -2.03 32.53
CA LYS A 147 3.49 -1.19 33.43
C LYS A 147 4.24 0.06 33.88
N VAL A 148 5.23 0.53 33.11
CA VAL A 148 5.99 1.75 33.41
C VAL A 148 5.09 2.97 33.18
N GLY A 149 5.14 3.94 34.13
CA GLY A 149 4.38 5.18 34.07
C GLY A 149 2.91 5.02 34.44
N GLN A 150 2.18 6.13 34.35
CA GLN A 150 0.77 6.23 34.76
C GLN A 150 -0.22 6.16 33.58
N CYS A 151 0.27 6.28 32.33
CA CYS A 151 -0.56 6.41 31.12
C CYS A 151 -0.97 5.05 30.53
N LEU A 152 -1.31 4.06 31.36
CA LEU A 152 -1.53 2.67 30.95
C LEU A 152 -2.77 2.47 30.05
N ASN A 153 -3.70 3.40 30.05
CA ASN A 153 -4.92 3.35 29.22
C ASN A 153 -4.73 3.89 27.80
N PHE A 154 -3.55 4.40 27.46
CA PHE A 154 -3.23 4.91 26.13
C PHE A 154 -2.51 3.83 25.30
N SER A 155 -2.64 3.92 24.00
CA SER A 155 -1.98 2.99 23.07
C SER A 155 -0.47 3.26 22.98
N SER A 156 0.33 2.20 22.93
CA SER A 156 1.78 2.25 22.63
C SER A 156 2.10 2.00 21.15
N LYS A 157 1.09 1.98 20.25
CA LYS A 157 1.27 1.73 18.81
C LYS A 157 2.15 2.78 18.15
N VAL A 158 2.89 2.33 17.13
CA VAL A 158 3.57 3.19 16.17
C VAL A 158 3.04 2.90 14.76
N ASP A 159 3.05 3.93 13.90
CA ASP A 159 2.41 3.89 12.58
C ASP A 159 3.42 3.61 11.46
N ALA A 160 4.70 3.93 11.67
CA ALA A 160 5.79 3.69 10.74
C ALA A 160 7.12 3.50 11.48
N VAL A 161 8.01 2.69 10.94
CA VAL A 161 9.30 2.36 11.56
C VAL A 161 10.44 2.56 10.57
N VAL A 162 11.50 3.23 11.03
CA VAL A 162 12.79 3.25 10.32
C VAL A 162 13.84 2.58 11.20
N ASP A 163 14.36 1.46 10.73
CA ASP A 163 15.42 0.71 11.38
C ASP A 163 16.78 0.99 10.71
N TRP A 164 17.71 1.51 11.47
CA TRP A 164 19.08 1.73 11.03
C TRP A 164 19.99 0.68 11.65
N PHE A 165 20.36 -0.31 10.83
CA PHE A 165 21.28 -1.39 11.18
C PHE A 165 21.07 -1.97 12.60
N GLY A 166 19.80 -2.16 12.98
CA GLY A 166 19.45 -2.83 14.24
C GLY A 166 19.70 -4.34 14.17
N PRO A 167 20.16 -4.96 15.26
CA PRO A 167 20.16 -6.41 15.35
C PRO A 167 18.71 -6.90 15.51
N VAL A 168 18.26 -7.81 14.67
CA VAL A 168 16.85 -8.23 14.56
C VAL A 168 16.65 -9.74 14.70
N ASP A 169 17.72 -10.52 14.50
CA ASP A 169 17.76 -11.97 14.68
C ASP A 169 18.95 -12.34 15.55
N MET A 170 18.72 -12.43 16.86
CA MET A 170 19.77 -12.69 17.83
C MET A 170 20.29 -14.14 17.78
N ALA A 171 19.58 -15.03 17.09
CA ALA A 171 20.06 -16.40 16.88
C ALA A 171 21.20 -16.46 15.84
N HIS A 172 21.33 -15.41 14.99
CA HIS A 172 22.28 -15.36 13.88
C HIS A 172 23.17 -14.10 13.92
N MET A 173 23.52 -13.63 15.11
CA MET A 173 24.38 -12.45 15.27
C MET A 173 25.85 -12.71 15.00
N ASN A 174 26.36 -13.92 15.32
CA ASN A 174 27.75 -14.28 15.09
C ASN A 174 27.94 -14.76 13.64
N ASN A 175 28.56 -13.92 12.80
CA ASN A 175 28.83 -14.20 11.40
C ASN A 175 27.60 -14.68 10.59
N CYS A 176 26.40 -14.24 10.95
CA CYS A 176 25.13 -14.65 10.33
C CYS A 176 24.76 -16.14 10.49
N GLU A 177 25.42 -16.86 11.36
CA GLU A 177 25.25 -18.32 11.48
C GLU A 177 24.78 -18.77 12.87
N THR A 178 25.29 -18.14 13.94
CA THR A 178 25.05 -18.59 15.32
C THR A 178 24.78 -17.43 16.28
N VAL A 179 24.40 -17.73 17.50
CA VAL A 179 24.30 -16.74 18.59
C VAL A 179 25.70 -16.20 18.97
N ASN A 180 25.73 -14.99 19.51
CA ASN A 180 26.94 -14.45 20.13
C ASN A 180 27.28 -15.18 21.43
N ASP A 181 28.51 -14.99 21.89
CA ASP A 181 29.00 -15.62 23.14
C ASP A 181 28.43 -14.98 24.42
N GLY A 182 28.78 -15.54 25.59
CA GLY A 182 28.30 -15.07 26.89
C GLY A 182 28.85 -13.71 27.34
N ASN A 183 29.81 -13.12 26.61
CA ASN A 183 30.36 -11.79 26.86
C ASN A 183 29.80 -10.73 25.94
N SER A 184 28.80 -11.07 25.12
CA SER A 184 28.19 -10.17 24.16
C SER A 184 27.20 -9.18 24.80
N PRO A 185 26.86 -8.10 24.10
CA PRO A 185 25.80 -7.18 24.53
C PRO A 185 24.44 -7.86 24.72
N GLU A 186 24.11 -8.85 23.88
CA GLU A 186 22.89 -9.65 23.99
C GLU A 186 22.88 -10.46 25.30
N ALA A 187 24.01 -11.04 25.66
CA ALA A 187 24.15 -11.75 26.95
C ALA A 187 23.92 -10.80 28.15
N ALA A 188 24.43 -9.57 28.07
CA ALA A 188 24.19 -8.56 29.09
C ALA A 188 22.69 -8.14 29.12
N LEU A 189 22.03 -8.05 27.97
CA LEU A 189 20.63 -7.68 27.86
C LEU A 189 19.69 -8.73 28.47
N ILE A 190 19.94 -10.02 28.21
CA ILE A 190 19.09 -11.11 28.74
C ILE A 190 19.53 -11.62 30.11
N GLY A 191 20.74 -11.28 30.55
CA GLY A 191 21.27 -11.69 31.85
C GLY A 191 21.86 -13.11 31.87
N GLY A 192 22.30 -13.63 30.71
CA GLY A 192 22.90 -14.96 30.59
C GLY A 192 23.42 -15.22 29.18
N ALA A 193 24.19 -16.28 28.96
CA ALA A 193 24.71 -16.63 27.65
C ALA A 193 23.56 -16.94 26.67
N PRO A 194 23.53 -16.35 25.44
CA PRO A 194 22.48 -16.60 24.45
C PRO A 194 22.32 -18.08 24.10
N ALA A 195 23.42 -18.85 24.02
CA ALA A 195 23.39 -20.28 23.72
C ALA A 195 22.60 -21.10 24.75
N ASP A 196 22.61 -20.67 26.01
CA ASP A 196 21.92 -21.34 27.12
C ASP A 196 20.47 -20.85 27.30
N ASN A 197 20.08 -19.79 26.58
CA ASN A 197 18.79 -19.11 26.74
C ASN A 197 18.02 -18.94 25.41
N PRO A 198 17.75 -20.01 24.61
CA PRO A 198 17.15 -19.91 23.29
C PRO A 198 15.75 -19.28 23.30
N ASP A 199 14.96 -19.48 24.35
CA ASP A 199 13.64 -18.86 24.51
C ASP A 199 13.77 -17.32 24.59
N MET A 200 14.72 -16.83 25.41
CA MET A 200 14.99 -15.40 25.52
C MET A 200 15.58 -14.83 24.25
N VAL A 201 16.46 -15.53 23.54
CA VAL A 201 16.99 -15.16 22.23
C VAL A 201 15.84 -14.94 21.23
N SER A 202 14.87 -15.85 21.19
CA SER A 202 13.66 -15.68 20.37
C SER A 202 12.82 -14.47 20.81
N LEU A 203 12.64 -14.27 22.12
CA LEU A 203 11.82 -13.19 22.68
C LEU A 203 12.41 -11.79 22.47
N ILE A 204 13.75 -11.66 22.38
CA ILE A 204 14.41 -10.39 22.08
C ILE A 204 14.61 -10.15 20.58
N SER A 205 14.27 -11.10 19.70
CA SER A 205 14.50 -11.01 18.25
C SER A 205 13.27 -10.43 17.52
N PRO A 206 13.29 -9.18 17.01
CA PRO A 206 12.17 -8.58 16.28
C PRO A 206 11.63 -9.44 15.13
N ILE A 207 12.50 -10.14 14.40
CA ILE A 207 12.12 -10.99 13.27
C ILE A 207 11.08 -12.06 13.63
N THR A 208 11.10 -12.56 14.85
CA THR A 208 10.20 -13.62 15.33
C THR A 208 8.76 -13.14 15.55
N TYR A 209 8.54 -11.83 15.53
CA TYR A 209 7.22 -11.18 15.71
C TYR A 209 6.59 -10.74 14.39
N VAL A 210 7.33 -10.78 13.28
CA VAL A 210 6.86 -10.30 11.98
C VAL A 210 5.65 -11.09 11.53
N LYS A 211 4.53 -10.40 11.31
CA LYS A 211 3.26 -10.94 10.80
C LYS A 211 2.52 -9.86 10.00
N PRO A 212 1.69 -10.23 9.01
CA PRO A 212 0.91 -9.25 8.23
C PRO A 212 0.07 -8.32 9.12
N GLY A 213 -0.12 -7.07 8.65
CA GLY A 213 -1.00 -6.08 9.30
C GLY A 213 -0.30 -5.17 10.32
N GLY A 214 1.03 -5.23 10.42
CA GLY A 214 1.83 -4.25 11.19
C GLY A 214 2.11 -2.96 10.40
N PRO A 215 2.86 -2.00 11.02
CA PRO A 215 3.28 -0.76 10.37
C PRO A 215 4.24 -1.02 9.20
N ARG A 216 4.41 -0.01 8.34
CA ARG A 216 5.41 -0.06 7.26
C ARG A 216 6.82 0.17 7.83
N PHE A 217 7.79 -0.48 7.22
CA PHE A 217 9.21 -0.43 7.61
C PHE A 217 10.08 0.05 6.46
N LEU A 218 11.00 0.98 6.76
CA LEU A 218 12.16 1.30 5.94
C LEU A 218 13.41 0.84 6.70
N VAL A 219 14.26 0.04 6.06
CA VAL A 219 15.43 -0.57 6.70
C VAL A 219 16.70 -0.10 6.00
N PHE A 220 17.66 0.45 6.75
CA PHE A 220 18.98 0.84 6.26
C PHE A 220 20.06 -0.06 6.88
N HIS A 221 20.98 -0.56 6.05
CA HIS A 221 22.13 -1.33 6.55
C HIS A 221 23.36 -1.15 5.65
N GLY A 222 24.50 -0.88 6.27
CA GLY A 222 25.79 -0.78 5.57
C GLY A 222 26.34 -2.16 5.21
N GLN A 223 26.85 -2.34 3.99
CA GLN A 223 27.43 -3.61 3.55
C GLN A 223 28.77 -3.94 4.24
N ALA A 224 29.47 -2.91 4.74
CA ALA A 224 30.75 -3.04 5.47
C ALA A 224 30.56 -2.84 6.99
N ASP A 225 29.34 -3.04 7.52
CA ASP A 225 29.09 -2.97 8.95
C ASP A 225 29.77 -4.14 9.67
N ASN A 226 30.73 -3.81 10.55
CA ASN A 226 31.53 -4.75 11.32
C ASN A 226 31.08 -4.88 12.79
N VAL A 227 29.97 -4.25 13.16
CA VAL A 227 29.39 -4.29 14.52
C VAL A 227 28.12 -5.12 14.53
N VAL A 228 27.15 -4.78 13.66
CA VAL A 228 25.95 -5.56 13.40
C VAL A 228 26.04 -6.11 11.98
N PRO A 229 26.15 -7.45 11.79
CA PRO A 229 26.36 -8.02 10.47
C PRO A 229 25.26 -7.63 9.49
N HIS A 230 25.63 -7.28 8.26
CA HIS A 230 24.69 -6.84 7.19
C HIS A 230 23.54 -7.82 6.95
N CYS A 231 23.75 -9.12 7.18
CA CYS A 231 22.70 -10.14 7.07
C CYS A 231 21.48 -9.86 7.98
N GLN A 232 21.65 -9.15 9.09
CA GLN A 232 20.54 -8.78 9.96
C GLN A 232 19.51 -7.95 9.19
N GLY A 233 19.96 -6.93 8.43
CA GLY A 233 19.09 -6.16 7.55
C GLY A 233 18.48 -6.99 6.42
N VAL A 234 19.23 -7.93 5.83
CA VAL A 234 18.73 -8.85 4.79
C VAL A 234 17.62 -9.75 5.35
N PHE A 235 17.87 -10.46 6.45
CA PHE A 235 16.89 -11.37 7.07
C PHE A 235 15.60 -10.65 7.46
N PHE A 236 15.74 -9.46 8.06
CA PHE A 236 14.56 -8.68 8.45
C PHE A 236 13.74 -8.20 7.26
N SER A 237 14.42 -7.69 6.22
CA SER A 237 13.76 -7.21 5.01
C SER A 237 13.02 -8.32 4.28
N GLU A 238 13.58 -9.52 4.20
CA GLU A 238 12.90 -10.67 3.61
C GLU A 238 11.64 -11.06 4.39
N ALA A 239 11.72 -11.09 5.73
CA ALA A 239 10.57 -11.36 6.58
C ALA A 239 9.48 -10.28 6.45
N LEU A 240 9.86 -9.00 6.49
CA LEU A 240 8.95 -7.86 6.31
C LEU A 240 8.31 -7.85 4.92
N LYS A 241 9.07 -8.15 3.86
CA LYS A 241 8.56 -8.24 2.49
C LYS A 241 7.51 -9.34 2.38
N LYS A 242 7.79 -10.53 2.94
CA LYS A 242 6.84 -11.65 2.98
C LYS A 242 5.55 -11.29 3.73
N ALA A 243 5.64 -10.46 4.76
CA ALA A 243 4.50 -9.98 5.54
C ALA A 243 3.79 -8.75 4.92
N GLY A 244 4.27 -8.21 3.79
CA GLY A 244 3.72 -7.00 3.16
C GLY A 244 4.00 -5.70 3.94
N MET A 245 4.99 -5.70 4.84
CA MET A 245 5.32 -4.59 5.73
C MET A 245 6.54 -3.78 5.27
N LEU A 246 7.36 -4.29 4.34
CA LEU A 246 8.55 -3.59 3.86
C LEU A 246 8.19 -2.49 2.87
N GLU A 247 8.67 -1.26 3.13
CA GLU A 247 8.71 -0.20 2.11
C GLU A 247 9.92 -0.38 1.20
N GLU A 248 11.12 -0.36 1.80
CA GLU A 248 12.37 -0.51 1.09
C GLU A 248 13.46 -1.07 2.04
N PHE A 249 14.38 -1.85 1.49
CA PHE A 249 15.66 -2.17 2.12
C PHE A 249 16.78 -1.45 1.39
N VAL A 250 17.38 -0.47 2.06
CA VAL A 250 18.50 0.32 1.53
C VAL A 250 19.81 -0.28 2.03
N SER A 251 20.38 -1.16 1.22
CA SER A 251 21.71 -1.72 1.43
C SER A 251 22.75 -0.73 0.89
N VAL A 252 23.52 -0.11 1.82
CA VAL A 252 24.44 0.97 1.48
C VAL A 252 25.83 0.40 1.15
N PRO A 253 26.32 0.50 -0.10
CA PRO A 253 27.68 0.07 -0.46
C PRO A 253 28.71 0.82 0.38
N ASP A 254 29.75 0.12 0.84
CA ASP A 254 30.80 0.64 1.72
C ASP A 254 30.32 1.28 3.05
N GLY A 255 29.01 1.21 3.31
CA GLY A 255 28.40 1.69 4.55
C GLY A 255 28.87 0.90 5.74
N GLN A 256 29.26 1.61 6.81
CA GLN A 256 29.69 1.05 8.09
C GLN A 256 28.59 1.22 9.14
N HIS A 257 28.88 0.86 10.38
CA HIS A 257 28.01 1.07 11.54
C HIS A 257 27.89 2.56 11.90
N GLY A 258 27.15 3.32 11.09
CA GLY A 258 27.00 4.77 11.17
C GLY A 258 27.68 5.52 10.01
N PRO A 259 29.03 5.63 9.95
CA PRO A 259 29.70 6.31 8.86
C PRO A 259 29.32 5.77 7.47
N VAL A 260 29.23 6.64 6.47
CA VAL A 260 28.76 6.36 5.09
C VAL A 260 27.31 5.91 5.02
N THR A 261 26.83 5.12 5.97
CA THR A 261 25.40 4.73 6.05
C THR A 261 24.53 5.95 6.39
N PHE A 262 24.97 6.81 7.31
CA PHE A 262 24.38 8.11 7.59
C PHE A 262 24.87 9.16 6.58
N ASN A 263 24.05 9.55 5.63
CA ASN A 263 24.33 10.56 4.62
C ASN A 263 23.06 11.33 4.22
N GLU A 264 23.20 12.42 3.48
CA GLU A 264 22.07 13.25 3.05
C GLU A 264 20.98 12.45 2.30
N LYS A 265 21.39 11.52 1.42
CA LYS A 265 20.46 10.70 0.64
C LYS A 265 19.64 9.80 1.54
N THR A 266 20.28 9.08 2.46
CA THR A 266 19.60 8.15 3.37
C THR A 266 18.74 8.88 4.38
N PHE A 267 19.17 10.04 4.90
CA PHE A 267 18.32 10.90 5.73
C PHE A 267 17.13 11.46 4.96
N LYS A 268 17.31 11.84 3.70
CA LYS A 268 16.19 12.26 2.85
C LYS A 268 15.19 11.11 2.64
N GLN A 269 15.66 9.90 2.36
CA GLN A 269 14.78 8.72 2.24
C GLN A 269 13.98 8.48 3.53
N MET A 270 14.61 8.59 4.71
CA MET A 270 13.95 8.49 6.01
C MET A 270 12.86 9.56 6.17
N THR A 271 13.17 10.83 5.88
CA THR A 271 12.20 11.92 6.02
C THR A 271 11.06 11.81 5.02
N ASP A 272 11.35 11.46 3.76
CA ASP A 272 10.34 11.25 2.71
C ASP A 272 9.40 10.08 3.08
N PHE A 273 9.94 9.00 3.64
CA PHE A 273 9.16 7.86 4.13
C PHE A 273 8.21 8.30 5.25
N PHE A 274 8.70 8.96 6.30
CA PHE A 274 7.82 9.42 7.37
C PHE A 274 6.80 10.46 6.90
N LEU A 275 7.15 11.35 5.97
CA LEU A 275 6.20 12.30 5.37
C LEU A 275 5.11 11.58 4.59
N LYS A 276 5.47 10.54 3.83
CA LYS A 276 4.52 9.69 3.10
C LYS A 276 3.57 8.99 4.07
N GLU A 277 4.10 8.33 5.09
CA GLU A 277 3.30 7.57 6.05
C GLU A 277 2.47 8.50 6.96
N ALA A 278 3.01 9.64 7.37
CA ALA A 278 2.30 10.67 8.12
C ALA A 278 1.21 11.37 7.29
N GLY A 279 1.43 11.53 6.00
CA GLY A 279 0.43 12.02 5.05
C GLY A 279 -0.68 10.99 4.82
N GLY A 280 -0.35 9.69 4.83
CA GLY A 280 -1.32 8.59 4.83
C GLY A 280 -2.16 8.53 6.11
N ALA A 281 -1.61 9.01 7.25
CA ALA A 281 -2.31 9.12 8.54
C ALA A 281 -3.05 10.46 8.75
N GLN A 282 -2.81 11.49 7.92
CA GLN A 282 -3.75 12.59 7.82
C GLN A 282 -5.00 12.07 7.12
N SER A 283 -6.13 12.15 7.78
CA SER A 283 -7.41 12.31 7.11
C SER A 283 -7.36 13.61 6.28
N GLN A 284 -6.63 13.62 5.16
CA GLN A 284 -7.10 14.40 4.05
C GLN A 284 -8.49 13.84 3.80
N GLU A 285 -9.50 14.71 3.80
CA GLU A 285 -10.76 14.33 3.17
C GLU A 285 -10.37 13.58 1.89
N PRO A 286 -10.88 12.37 1.67
CA PRO A 286 -10.45 11.55 0.53
C PRO A 286 -10.49 12.45 -0.69
N LYS A 287 -9.35 12.53 -1.40
CA LYS A 287 -9.28 13.39 -2.58
C LYS A 287 -10.41 12.97 -3.49
N GLU A 288 -11.27 13.92 -3.82
CA GLU A 288 -12.37 13.71 -4.72
C GLU A 288 -12.40 14.81 -5.79
N ARG A 289 -12.87 14.45 -6.95
CA ARG A 289 -13.01 15.38 -8.07
C ARG A 289 -14.25 15.08 -8.86
N VAL A 290 -15.05 16.12 -9.14
CA VAL A 290 -16.11 16.06 -10.13
C VAL A 290 -15.50 16.13 -11.53
N VAL A 291 -15.86 15.19 -12.40
CA VAL A 291 -15.41 15.11 -13.78
C VAL A 291 -16.57 15.47 -14.70
N GLU A 292 -16.38 16.46 -15.60
CA GLU A 292 -17.36 16.84 -16.64
C GLU A 292 -18.80 16.99 -16.10
N ASP A 293 -18.98 17.81 -15.05
CA ASP A 293 -20.25 18.03 -14.35
C ASP A 293 -20.91 16.74 -13.82
N GLY A 294 -20.12 15.71 -13.57
CA GLY A 294 -20.56 14.42 -13.04
C GLY A 294 -21.05 13.43 -14.09
N GLY A 295 -20.82 13.70 -15.39
CA GLY A 295 -21.25 12.84 -16.50
C GLY A 295 -22.67 13.09 -16.99
N THR A 296 -23.06 12.39 -18.09
CA THR A 296 -24.36 12.57 -18.78
C THR A 296 -25.46 11.68 -18.23
N GLY A 297 -25.10 10.67 -17.41
CA GLY A 297 -26.04 9.72 -16.84
C GLY A 297 -27.00 10.33 -15.81
N PRO A 298 -27.99 9.54 -15.35
CA PRO A 298 -29.00 10.01 -14.40
C PRO A 298 -28.45 10.23 -12.98
N PHE A 299 -27.21 9.78 -12.69
CA PHE A 299 -26.56 9.89 -11.38
C PHE A 299 -25.25 10.65 -11.53
N LYS A 300 -25.19 11.87 -11.02
CA LYS A 300 -23.93 12.60 -11.03
C LYS A 300 -22.85 11.82 -10.30
N ALA A 301 -21.72 11.58 -10.98
CA ALA A 301 -20.61 10.79 -10.45
C ALA A 301 -19.41 11.65 -10.06
N ILE A 302 -18.59 11.09 -9.20
CA ILE A 302 -17.27 11.63 -8.81
C ILE A 302 -16.21 10.53 -8.92
N MET A 303 -14.97 10.92 -9.09
CA MET A 303 -13.83 10.07 -8.78
C MET A 303 -13.26 10.44 -7.41
N LYS A 304 -12.86 9.46 -6.62
CA LYS A 304 -12.34 9.65 -5.27
C LYS A 304 -11.35 8.58 -4.85
N GLU A 305 -10.56 8.90 -3.84
CA GLU A 305 -9.75 7.92 -3.09
C GLU A 305 -10.61 7.23 -2.04
N GLU A 306 -10.32 5.96 -1.80
CA GLU A 306 -10.86 5.19 -0.68
C GLU A 306 -9.71 4.68 0.19
N ALA A 307 -9.70 5.09 1.46
CA ALA A 307 -8.65 4.68 2.41
C ALA A 307 -8.55 3.15 2.57
N SER A 308 -9.68 2.46 2.40
CA SER A 308 -9.76 1.00 2.48
C SER A 308 -9.36 0.28 1.17
N LEU A 309 -9.05 1.02 0.09
CA LEU A 309 -8.58 0.50 -1.20
C LEU A 309 -7.42 1.37 -1.71
N PRO A 310 -6.24 1.30 -1.08
CA PRO A 310 -5.09 2.13 -1.45
C PRO A 310 -4.62 1.82 -2.89
N ALA A 311 -4.00 2.81 -3.54
CA ALA A 311 -3.53 2.72 -4.93
C ALA A 311 -4.62 2.34 -5.95
N HIS A 312 -5.85 2.78 -5.70
CA HIS A 312 -6.98 2.68 -6.62
C HIS A 312 -7.75 4.01 -6.64
N THR A 313 -8.43 4.26 -7.76
CA THR A 313 -9.37 5.37 -7.90
C THR A 313 -10.78 4.80 -8.04
N VAL A 314 -11.71 5.24 -7.19
CA VAL A 314 -13.11 4.83 -7.21
C VAL A 314 -13.93 5.90 -7.91
N PHE A 315 -14.69 5.50 -8.96
CA PHE A 315 -15.69 6.35 -9.59
C PHE A 315 -17.07 5.83 -9.17
N VAL A 316 -17.89 6.71 -8.66
CA VAL A 316 -19.17 6.31 -8.05
C VAL A 316 -20.20 7.45 -8.13
N PRO A 317 -21.51 7.17 -8.21
CA PRO A 317 -22.53 8.20 -8.01
C PRO A 317 -22.33 8.97 -6.70
N GLN A 318 -22.45 10.29 -6.74
CA GLN A 318 -22.29 11.15 -5.54
C GLN A 318 -23.32 10.79 -4.46
N ASP A 319 -24.56 10.53 -4.88
CA ASP A 319 -25.65 10.15 -3.99
C ASP A 319 -25.82 8.61 -3.98
N LEU A 320 -25.25 7.98 -2.97
CA LEU A 320 -25.41 6.54 -2.73
C LEU A 320 -26.74 6.15 -2.06
N THR A 321 -27.58 7.11 -1.66
CA THR A 321 -28.91 6.82 -1.06
C THR A 321 -29.88 6.28 -2.09
N ALA A 322 -29.65 6.55 -3.38
CA ALA A 322 -30.42 6.01 -4.49
C ALA A 322 -30.23 4.49 -4.71
N PHE A 323 -29.26 3.85 -3.99
CA PHE A 323 -28.87 2.46 -4.17
C PHE A 323 -29.03 1.67 -2.86
N ASN A 324 -29.42 0.40 -2.99
CA ASN A 324 -29.67 -0.53 -1.90
C ASN A 324 -29.66 -1.99 -2.42
N ALA A 325 -29.95 -2.97 -1.58
CA ALA A 325 -29.96 -4.38 -1.94
C ALA A 325 -30.89 -4.76 -3.11
N SER A 326 -31.95 -3.97 -3.38
CA SER A 326 -32.87 -4.20 -4.51
C SER A 326 -32.47 -3.45 -5.78
N LYS A 327 -31.57 -2.47 -5.66
CA LYS A 327 -31.05 -1.67 -6.76
C LYS A 327 -29.56 -1.41 -6.54
N PRO A 328 -28.72 -2.45 -6.54
CA PRO A 328 -27.28 -2.28 -6.29
C PRO A 328 -26.55 -1.76 -7.52
N LEU A 329 -25.32 -1.28 -7.30
CA LEU A 329 -24.37 -0.82 -8.32
C LEU A 329 -23.59 -2.02 -8.88
N PRO A 330 -23.71 -2.40 -10.15
CA PRO A 330 -22.80 -3.34 -10.77
C PRO A 330 -21.37 -2.77 -10.82
N VAL A 331 -20.38 -3.66 -10.85
CA VAL A 331 -18.97 -3.32 -10.72
C VAL A 331 -18.27 -3.35 -12.07
N LEU A 332 -17.52 -2.30 -12.37
CA LEU A 332 -16.50 -2.31 -13.41
C LEU A 332 -15.12 -2.21 -12.75
N VAL A 333 -14.27 -3.20 -12.93
CA VAL A 333 -12.85 -3.14 -12.58
C VAL A 333 -12.06 -2.75 -13.83
N TRP A 334 -11.16 -1.75 -13.72
CA TRP A 334 -10.46 -1.19 -14.86
C TRP A 334 -8.94 -1.18 -14.69
N GLY A 335 -8.22 -1.76 -15.67
CA GLY A 335 -6.78 -1.65 -15.82
C GLY A 335 -6.38 -0.60 -16.86
N ASN A 336 -5.33 0.18 -16.59
CA ASN A 336 -4.92 1.30 -17.43
C ASN A 336 -3.94 0.91 -18.53
N GLY A 337 -3.88 1.72 -19.60
CA GLY A 337 -2.86 1.64 -20.63
C GLY A 337 -1.44 1.83 -20.09
N ALA A 338 -0.44 1.26 -20.77
CA ALA A 338 0.98 1.26 -20.37
C ALA A 338 1.22 0.75 -18.93
N CYS A 339 0.32 -0.03 -18.35
CA CYS A 339 0.30 -0.40 -16.94
C CYS A 339 0.44 0.80 -15.98
N THR A 340 -0.03 1.97 -16.40
CA THR A 340 0.06 3.19 -15.59
C THR A 340 -0.74 3.02 -14.30
N ASN A 341 -0.12 3.30 -13.15
CA ASN A 341 -0.80 3.21 -11.87
C ASN A 341 -1.59 4.50 -11.55
N SER A 342 -2.37 4.96 -12.52
CA SER A 342 -3.34 6.05 -12.44
C SER A 342 -4.24 6.05 -13.67
N PRO A 343 -5.56 6.28 -13.54
CA PRO A 343 -6.50 6.35 -14.67
C PRO A 343 -6.51 7.71 -15.40
N TRP A 344 -5.41 8.48 -15.39
CA TRP A 344 -5.34 9.84 -15.91
C TRP A 344 -5.73 9.97 -17.41
N GLU A 345 -5.54 8.91 -18.20
CA GLU A 345 -5.98 8.89 -19.61
C GLU A 345 -7.45 8.49 -19.79
N HIS A 346 -8.05 7.87 -18.77
CA HIS A 346 -9.34 7.21 -18.87
C HIS A 346 -10.42 7.82 -17.97
N TYR A 347 -10.09 8.80 -17.10
CA TYR A 347 -11.01 9.25 -16.05
C TYR A 347 -12.34 9.83 -16.59
N LYS A 348 -12.36 10.44 -17.78
CA LYS A 348 -13.59 10.93 -18.41
C LYS A 348 -14.52 9.77 -18.82
N PHE A 349 -13.95 8.76 -19.46
CA PHE A 349 -14.64 7.53 -19.86
C PHE A 349 -15.18 6.77 -18.63
N LEU A 350 -14.38 6.63 -17.57
CA LEU A 350 -14.76 5.89 -16.37
C LEU A 350 -15.83 6.63 -15.55
N ASN A 351 -15.73 7.95 -15.47
CA ASN A 351 -16.74 8.79 -14.81
C ASN A 351 -18.08 8.76 -15.55
N GLU A 352 -18.05 8.75 -16.87
CA GLU A 352 -19.27 8.60 -17.68
C GLU A 352 -19.98 7.29 -17.35
N ILE A 353 -19.26 6.17 -17.29
CA ILE A 353 -19.84 4.87 -16.91
C ILE A 353 -20.44 4.93 -15.51
N ALA A 354 -19.72 5.51 -14.53
CA ALA A 354 -20.21 5.63 -13.16
C ALA A 354 -21.50 6.46 -13.07
N SER A 355 -21.63 7.52 -13.90
CA SER A 355 -22.83 8.36 -13.94
C SER A 355 -24.11 7.61 -14.37
N HIS A 356 -23.94 6.46 -15.00
CA HIS A 356 -25.03 5.57 -15.38
C HIS A 356 -25.35 4.51 -14.31
N GLY A 357 -24.88 4.70 -13.06
CA GLY A 357 -25.19 3.84 -11.91
C GLY A 357 -24.38 2.56 -11.91
N PHE A 358 -23.08 2.71 -12.04
CA PHE A 358 -22.06 1.69 -11.80
C PHE A 358 -21.09 2.18 -10.72
N ILE A 359 -20.44 1.27 -10.01
CA ILE A 359 -19.22 1.56 -9.30
C ILE A 359 -18.04 1.10 -10.16
N VAL A 360 -17.08 2.00 -10.40
CA VAL A 360 -15.90 1.72 -11.21
C VAL A 360 -14.67 1.77 -10.31
N LEU A 361 -13.91 0.69 -10.30
CA LEU A 361 -12.70 0.52 -9.51
C LEU A 361 -11.50 0.46 -10.48
N ALA A 362 -10.83 1.59 -10.64
CA ALA A 362 -9.68 1.69 -11.53
C ALA A 362 -8.38 1.51 -10.74
N THR A 363 -7.44 0.72 -11.28
CA THR A 363 -6.11 0.59 -10.70
C THR A 363 -5.39 1.94 -10.69
N GLY A 364 -4.74 2.26 -9.56
CA GLY A 364 -3.86 3.41 -9.45
C GLY A 364 -4.47 4.66 -8.82
N TYR A 365 -3.58 5.61 -8.57
CA TYR A 365 -3.85 6.83 -7.81
C TYR A 365 -4.72 7.83 -8.57
N ILE A 366 -5.56 8.56 -7.84
CA ILE A 366 -6.46 9.57 -8.40
C ILE A 366 -5.69 10.66 -9.16
N PRO A 367 -6.05 10.95 -10.42
CA PRO A 367 -5.46 12.06 -11.18
C PRO A 367 -6.12 13.39 -10.75
N MET A 368 -5.42 14.19 -9.95
CA MET A 368 -5.91 15.51 -9.54
C MET A 368 -5.63 16.60 -10.56
N ASP A 369 -4.69 16.37 -11.44
CA ASP A 369 -4.36 17.23 -12.59
C ASP A 369 -4.33 16.42 -13.89
N GLU A 370 -4.07 17.08 -15.02
CA GLU A 370 -3.97 16.43 -16.32
C GLU A 370 -2.54 15.97 -16.68
N GLN A 371 -1.65 15.91 -15.69
CA GLN A 371 -0.28 15.48 -15.91
C GLN A 371 -0.18 13.95 -15.97
N PRO A 372 0.68 13.42 -16.86
CA PRO A 372 0.96 12.00 -16.89
C PRO A 372 1.52 11.49 -15.56
N TYR A 373 0.98 10.39 -15.08
CA TYR A 373 1.51 9.72 -13.89
C TYR A 373 2.96 9.24 -14.12
N ARG A 374 3.84 9.46 -13.16
CA ARG A 374 5.29 9.10 -13.22
C ARG A 374 5.74 8.18 -12.08
N GLY A 375 4.84 7.44 -11.48
CA GLY A 375 5.13 6.51 -10.39
C GLY A 375 5.33 5.06 -10.88
N PRO A 376 5.36 4.09 -9.94
CA PRO A 376 5.45 2.67 -10.25
C PRO A 376 4.26 2.20 -11.08
N MET A 377 4.45 1.13 -11.87
CA MET A 377 3.39 0.53 -12.68
C MET A 377 2.35 -0.19 -11.82
N SER A 378 1.12 -0.33 -12.36
CA SER A 378 0.08 -1.16 -11.77
C SER A 378 0.39 -2.64 -11.98
N THR A 379 -0.12 -3.48 -11.07
CA THR A 379 0.06 -4.94 -11.12
C THR A 379 -1.25 -5.66 -11.50
N THR A 380 -1.16 -6.94 -11.82
CA THR A 380 -2.32 -7.79 -12.12
C THR A 380 -3.20 -8.01 -10.89
N GLU A 381 -2.58 -8.07 -9.72
CA GLU A 381 -3.23 -8.29 -8.43
C GLU A 381 -4.21 -7.17 -8.07
N GLN A 382 -3.92 -5.92 -8.45
CA GLN A 382 -4.81 -4.78 -8.16
C GLN A 382 -6.23 -4.94 -8.75
N GLN A 383 -6.39 -5.64 -9.89
CA GLN A 383 -7.74 -5.94 -10.40
C GLN A 383 -8.48 -6.94 -9.49
N ILE A 384 -7.78 -7.91 -8.92
CA ILE A 384 -8.36 -8.87 -7.96
C ILE A 384 -8.65 -8.20 -6.62
N GLU A 385 -7.73 -7.35 -6.12
CA GLU A 385 -7.95 -6.52 -4.93
C GLU A 385 -9.22 -5.66 -5.05
N SER A 386 -9.49 -5.12 -6.24
CA SER A 386 -10.73 -4.39 -6.53
C SER A 386 -11.98 -5.26 -6.32
N ILE A 387 -11.96 -6.50 -6.81
CA ILE A 387 -13.08 -7.45 -6.64
C ILE A 387 -13.24 -7.82 -5.16
N ASP A 388 -12.14 -8.15 -4.48
CA ASP A 388 -12.13 -8.52 -3.06
C ASP A 388 -12.66 -7.39 -2.18
N TRP A 389 -12.24 -6.15 -2.48
CA TRP A 389 -12.72 -4.96 -1.79
C TRP A 389 -14.23 -4.76 -1.99
N ALA A 390 -14.72 -4.88 -3.21
CA ALA A 390 -16.15 -4.72 -3.50
C ALA A 390 -17.01 -5.73 -2.70
N VAL A 391 -16.57 -6.99 -2.64
CA VAL A 391 -17.23 -8.05 -1.85
C VAL A 391 -17.20 -7.73 -0.37
N ALA A 392 -16.04 -7.31 0.16
CA ALA A 392 -15.87 -6.95 1.56
C ALA A 392 -16.75 -5.75 1.95
N GLN A 393 -16.73 -4.66 1.14
CA GLN A 393 -17.52 -3.47 1.43
C GLN A 393 -19.02 -3.70 1.37
N ASN A 394 -19.48 -4.51 0.42
CA ASN A 394 -20.91 -4.85 0.33
C ASN A 394 -21.42 -5.62 1.56
N SER A 395 -20.55 -6.37 2.22
CA SER A 395 -20.87 -7.18 3.42
C SER A 395 -20.64 -6.44 4.73
N ASN A 396 -19.86 -5.36 4.74
CA ASN A 396 -19.49 -4.61 5.93
C ASN A 396 -20.60 -3.60 6.32
N LYS A 397 -21.28 -3.84 7.43
CA LYS A 397 -22.36 -2.98 7.96
C LYS A 397 -21.92 -1.53 8.26
N GLN A 398 -20.63 -1.29 8.46
CA GLN A 398 -20.08 0.04 8.74
C GLN A 398 -19.67 0.78 7.45
N SER A 399 -19.68 0.10 6.30
CA SER A 399 -19.33 0.68 5.02
C SER A 399 -20.46 1.55 4.46
N PRO A 400 -20.15 2.70 3.83
CA PRO A 400 -21.13 3.47 3.06
C PRO A 400 -21.69 2.68 1.87
N TYR A 401 -21.02 1.59 1.47
CA TYR A 401 -21.38 0.70 0.37
C TYR A 401 -22.17 -0.54 0.83
N TYR A 402 -22.47 -0.68 2.12
CA TYR A 402 -23.21 -1.85 2.64
C TYR A 402 -24.50 -2.10 1.87
N GLN A 403 -24.63 -3.31 1.29
CA GLN A 403 -25.75 -3.75 0.47
C GLN A 403 -26.06 -2.83 -0.74
N LYS A 404 -25.07 -2.12 -1.26
CA LYS A 404 -25.24 -1.22 -2.42
C LYS A 404 -24.42 -1.65 -3.64
N ILE A 405 -23.52 -2.64 -3.51
CA ILE A 405 -22.70 -3.15 -4.62
C ILE A 405 -23.26 -4.48 -5.09
N ASP A 406 -23.43 -4.63 -6.40
CA ASP A 406 -23.82 -5.89 -7.02
C ASP A 406 -22.58 -6.76 -7.31
N VAL A 407 -22.15 -7.51 -6.31
CA VAL A 407 -20.98 -8.38 -6.39
C VAL A 407 -21.20 -9.65 -7.23
N SER A 408 -22.43 -9.88 -7.73
CA SER A 408 -22.74 -10.94 -8.69
C SER A 408 -22.64 -10.48 -10.15
N ASN A 409 -22.52 -9.17 -10.38
CA ASN A 409 -22.46 -8.56 -11.70
C ASN A 409 -21.18 -7.70 -11.84
N ILE A 410 -20.05 -8.36 -12.05
CA ILE A 410 -18.71 -7.76 -12.16
C ILE A 410 -18.22 -7.88 -13.60
N CYS A 411 -17.80 -6.76 -14.18
CA CYS A 411 -17.00 -6.70 -15.40
C CYS A 411 -15.53 -6.41 -15.03
N VAL A 412 -14.61 -7.19 -15.57
CA VAL A 412 -13.19 -6.82 -15.56
C VAL A 412 -12.80 -6.35 -16.95
N ALA A 413 -12.15 -5.20 -17.02
CA ALA A 413 -11.83 -4.52 -18.25
C ALA A 413 -10.48 -3.79 -18.18
N GLY A 414 -9.97 -3.39 -19.34
CA GLY A 414 -8.78 -2.55 -19.39
C GLY A 414 -8.35 -2.21 -20.81
N MET A 415 -7.53 -1.18 -20.88
CA MET A 415 -6.96 -0.69 -22.15
C MET A 415 -5.50 -1.14 -22.28
N SER A 416 -5.09 -1.62 -23.46
CA SER A 416 -3.69 -1.96 -23.77
C SER A 416 -3.08 -2.89 -22.69
N CYS A 417 -2.10 -2.45 -21.94
CA CYS A 417 -1.54 -3.22 -20.82
C CYS A 417 -2.62 -3.67 -19.81
N GLY A 418 -3.55 -2.79 -19.44
CA GLY A 418 -4.68 -3.15 -18.57
C GLY A 418 -5.60 -4.21 -19.17
N GLY A 419 -5.73 -4.27 -20.50
CA GLY A 419 -6.43 -5.34 -21.21
C GLY A 419 -5.68 -6.68 -21.12
N LEU A 420 -4.34 -6.67 -21.12
CA LEU A 420 -3.52 -7.85 -20.86
C LEU A 420 -3.69 -8.35 -19.41
N GLN A 421 -3.73 -7.45 -18.44
CA GLN A 421 -4.03 -7.77 -17.03
C GLN A 421 -5.43 -8.40 -16.91
N THR A 422 -6.42 -7.87 -17.64
CA THR A 422 -7.79 -8.42 -17.72
C THR A 422 -7.79 -9.85 -18.23
N LEU A 423 -7.04 -10.14 -19.30
CA LEU A 423 -6.92 -11.48 -19.84
C LEU A 423 -6.10 -12.42 -18.92
N TYR A 424 -5.15 -11.89 -18.18
CA TYR A 424 -4.42 -12.65 -17.16
C TYR A 424 -5.36 -13.14 -16.04
N ASN A 425 -6.29 -12.30 -15.61
CA ASN A 425 -7.23 -12.57 -14.53
C ASN A 425 -8.54 -13.23 -14.98
N CYS A 426 -8.71 -13.56 -16.26
CA CYS A 426 -9.99 -13.98 -16.87
C CYS A 426 -10.63 -15.24 -16.26
N ALA A 427 -9.86 -16.03 -15.50
CA ALA A 427 -10.34 -17.25 -14.85
C ALA A 427 -11.06 -17.03 -13.50
N ASP A 428 -11.04 -15.82 -12.94
CA ASP A 428 -11.72 -15.56 -11.65
C ASP A 428 -13.23 -15.82 -11.80
N PRO A 429 -13.81 -16.77 -11.02
CA PRO A 429 -15.20 -17.21 -11.20
C PRO A 429 -16.25 -16.12 -10.90
N ARG A 430 -15.86 -15.01 -10.29
CA ARG A 430 -16.75 -13.87 -9.97
C ARG A 430 -16.99 -12.97 -11.20
N ILE A 431 -16.20 -13.13 -12.26
CA ILE A 431 -16.30 -12.31 -13.47
C ILE A 431 -17.51 -12.70 -14.29
N LYS A 432 -18.45 -11.79 -14.43
CA LYS A 432 -19.68 -11.96 -15.22
C LYS A 432 -19.48 -11.66 -16.71
N THR A 433 -18.58 -10.75 -17.05
CA THR A 433 -18.22 -10.39 -18.42
C THR A 433 -16.84 -9.74 -18.48
N LEU A 434 -16.20 -9.80 -19.64
CA LEU A 434 -14.91 -9.16 -19.93
C LEU A 434 -15.05 -8.09 -20.99
N MET A 435 -14.26 -7.01 -20.88
CA MET A 435 -14.17 -5.99 -21.91
C MET A 435 -12.69 -5.63 -22.13
N VAL A 436 -12.16 -5.99 -23.29
CA VAL A 436 -10.77 -5.79 -23.69
C VAL A 436 -10.69 -4.66 -24.69
N CYS A 437 -10.05 -3.56 -24.30
CA CYS A 437 -10.02 -2.33 -25.09
C CYS A 437 -8.61 -2.07 -25.63
N ASN A 438 -8.48 -1.84 -26.95
CA ASN A 438 -7.20 -1.63 -27.64
C ASN A 438 -6.11 -2.59 -27.16
N SER A 439 -6.45 -3.88 -27.05
CA SER A 439 -5.58 -4.90 -26.45
C SER A 439 -5.85 -6.28 -27.05
N GLY A 440 -4.97 -7.22 -26.71
CA GLY A 440 -5.01 -8.64 -27.08
C GLY A 440 -3.69 -9.31 -26.79
N LEU A 441 -3.69 -10.60 -26.50
CA LEU A 441 -2.48 -11.40 -26.25
C LEU A 441 -1.57 -11.39 -27.48
N PHE A 442 -0.26 -11.35 -27.29
CA PHE A 442 0.69 -11.26 -28.40
C PHE A 442 0.66 -12.53 -29.26
N ASN A 443 0.65 -12.33 -30.60
CA ASN A 443 0.68 -13.43 -31.57
C ASN A 443 2.04 -14.13 -31.66
N GLN A 444 3.12 -13.37 -31.37
CA GLN A 444 4.48 -13.91 -31.28
C GLN A 444 5.01 -13.70 -29.87
N GLN A 445 5.31 -14.79 -29.18
CA GLN A 445 5.94 -14.74 -27.88
C GLN A 445 7.45 -14.91 -28.02
N ASN A 446 8.20 -13.85 -27.73
CA ASN A 446 9.60 -14.01 -27.33
C ASN A 446 9.62 -14.18 -25.81
N ALA A 447 10.30 -15.20 -25.31
CA ALA A 447 10.37 -15.55 -23.88
C ALA A 447 10.91 -14.42 -22.96
N SER A 448 11.35 -13.29 -23.52
CA SER A 448 11.86 -12.11 -22.83
C SER A 448 10.86 -10.92 -22.79
N GLN A 449 9.66 -11.06 -23.34
CA GLN A 449 8.68 -9.97 -23.34
C GLN A 449 7.86 -9.99 -22.05
N ALA A 450 8.28 -9.19 -21.08
CA ALA A 450 7.43 -8.74 -19.98
C ALA A 450 6.86 -7.36 -20.33
N VAL A 451 5.58 -7.13 -20.14
CA VAL A 451 4.95 -5.81 -20.22
C VAL A 451 4.58 -5.38 -18.81
N GLY A 452 5.13 -4.25 -18.34
CA GLY A 452 4.89 -3.79 -16.98
C GLY A 452 5.38 -4.74 -15.88
N GLY A 453 6.44 -5.54 -16.15
CA GLY A 453 6.94 -6.55 -15.21
C GLY A 453 6.10 -7.83 -15.14
N MET A 454 4.97 -7.90 -15.86
CA MET A 454 4.08 -9.05 -15.91
C MET A 454 4.56 -10.04 -17.00
N PRO A 455 4.70 -11.34 -16.68
CA PRO A 455 4.90 -12.38 -17.70
C PRO A 455 3.71 -12.39 -18.66
N MET A 456 3.97 -12.39 -19.97
CA MET A 456 2.90 -12.41 -20.97
C MET A 456 2.18 -13.77 -20.97
N PRO A 457 0.86 -13.81 -20.73
CA PRO A 457 0.13 -15.06 -20.82
C PRO A 457 0.08 -15.55 -22.27
N PRO A 458 0.21 -16.86 -22.49
CA PRO A 458 0.10 -17.45 -23.82
C PRO A 458 -1.34 -17.42 -24.34
N LYS A 459 -1.53 -17.59 -25.66
CA LYS A 459 -2.88 -17.63 -26.29
C LYS A 459 -3.79 -18.73 -25.72
N GLU A 460 -3.22 -19.79 -25.14
CA GLU A 460 -3.95 -20.85 -24.43
C GLU A 460 -4.76 -20.32 -23.25
N LYS A 461 -4.34 -19.21 -22.63
CA LYS A 461 -5.07 -18.51 -21.55
C LYS A 461 -6.49 -18.13 -21.96
N LEU A 462 -6.75 -17.88 -23.22
CA LEU A 462 -8.09 -17.59 -23.74
C LEU A 462 -9.10 -18.72 -23.46
N LYS A 463 -8.64 -19.97 -23.30
CA LYS A 463 -9.51 -21.13 -22.99
C LYS A 463 -10.08 -21.06 -21.56
N GLU A 464 -9.48 -20.29 -20.68
CA GLU A 464 -9.95 -20.11 -19.30
C GLU A 464 -11.07 -19.06 -19.17
N ILE A 465 -11.38 -18.33 -20.25
CA ILE A 465 -12.49 -17.39 -20.28
C ILE A 465 -13.79 -18.18 -20.17
N HIS A 466 -14.59 -17.89 -19.17
CA HIS A 466 -15.85 -18.59 -18.90
C HIS A 466 -17.10 -17.70 -19.02
N SER A 467 -16.93 -16.44 -19.43
CA SER A 467 -17.99 -15.43 -19.49
C SER A 467 -18.00 -14.68 -20.83
N PRO A 468 -19.10 -14.02 -21.22
CA PRO A 468 -19.16 -13.22 -22.46
C PRO A 468 -18.06 -12.16 -22.50
N ILE A 469 -17.46 -11.98 -23.69
CA ILE A 469 -16.35 -11.04 -23.88
C ILE A 469 -16.59 -10.13 -25.09
N ILE A 470 -16.22 -8.84 -24.93
CA ILE A 470 -16.14 -7.88 -26.02
C ILE A 470 -14.72 -7.34 -26.18
N TYR A 471 -14.26 -7.25 -27.43
CA TYR A 471 -13.11 -6.45 -27.83
C TYR A 471 -13.59 -5.11 -28.41
N ILE A 472 -13.03 -3.99 -27.93
CA ILE A 472 -13.26 -2.65 -28.47
C ILE A 472 -11.90 -2.14 -28.97
N LEU A 473 -11.71 -2.12 -30.28
CA LEU A 473 -10.42 -1.85 -30.90
C LEU A 473 -10.44 -0.57 -31.75
N GLY A 474 -9.28 0.04 -31.95
CA GLY A 474 -9.07 1.28 -32.67
C GLY A 474 -8.94 1.13 -34.20
N GLY A 475 -9.34 -0.04 -34.77
CA GLY A 475 -9.20 -0.35 -36.19
C GLY A 475 -7.75 -0.70 -36.57
N GLU A 476 -7.47 -0.86 -37.86
CA GLU A 476 -6.18 -1.36 -38.39
C GLU A 476 -4.95 -0.54 -37.99
N LYS A 477 -5.14 0.71 -37.63
CA LYS A 477 -4.06 1.60 -37.13
C LYS A 477 -3.77 1.42 -35.62
N ASP A 478 -4.58 0.64 -34.94
CA ASP A 478 -4.33 0.27 -33.55
C ASP A 478 -3.24 -0.82 -33.50
N ILE A 479 -2.16 -0.57 -32.77
CA ILE A 479 -1.05 -1.54 -32.62
C ILE A 479 -1.50 -2.88 -32.04
N ALA A 480 -2.62 -2.91 -31.31
CA ALA A 480 -3.21 -4.09 -30.71
C ALA A 480 -4.24 -4.79 -31.62
N TYR A 481 -4.61 -4.19 -32.76
CA TYR A 481 -5.68 -4.68 -33.62
C TYR A 481 -5.50 -6.16 -34.01
N GLN A 482 -4.32 -6.52 -34.55
CA GLN A 482 -4.05 -7.88 -34.99
C GLN A 482 -4.09 -8.90 -33.84
N ASN A 483 -3.62 -8.51 -32.66
CA ASN A 483 -3.63 -9.36 -31.49
C ASN A 483 -5.06 -9.57 -30.96
N GLY A 484 -5.86 -8.50 -30.86
CA GLY A 484 -7.24 -8.58 -30.39
C GLY A 484 -8.16 -9.31 -31.35
N MET A 485 -7.99 -9.13 -32.68
CA MET A 485 -8.75 -9.89 -33.68
C MET A 485 -8.37 -11.37 -33.69
N ASP A 486 -7.09 -11.72 -33.54
CA ASP A 486 -6.67 -13.11 -33.43
C ASP A 486 -7.23 -13.77 -32.15
N ASP A 487 -7.22 -13.06 -31.00
CA ASP A 487 -7.88 -13.54 -29.78
C ASP A 487 -9.36 -13.83 -30.01
N PHE A 488 -10.09 -12.86 -30.58
CA PHE A 488 -11.51 -13.01 -30.87
C PHE A 488 -11.79 -14.24 -31.76
N HIS A 489 -11.01 -14.47 -32.80
CA HIS A 489 -11.18 -15.62 -33.70
C HIS A 489 -10.87 -16.97 -33.02
N ARG A 490 -10.05 -16.99 -31.96
CA ARG A 490 -9.77 -18.21 -31.15
C ARG A 490 -10.86 -18.51 -30.13
N ILE A 491 -11.65 -17.52 -29.72
CA ILE A 491 -12.69 -17.70 -28.70
C ILE A 491 -13.96 -18.26 -29.34
N ASN A 492 -14.17 -19.58 -29.15
CA ASN A 492 -15.29 -20.32 -29.72
C ASN A 492 -16.15 -21.09 -28.69
N HIS A 493 -15.86 -20.90 -27.38
CA HIS A 493 -16.50 -21.62 -26.26
C HIS A 493 -17.36 -20.72 -25.37
N VAL A 494 -17.28 -19.39 -25.52
CA VAL A 494 -18.15 -18.39 -24.88
C VAL A 494 -18.65 -17.39 -25.93
N PRO A 495 -19.76 -16.65 -25.67
CA PRO A 495 -20.19 -15.57 -26.56
C PRO A 495 -19.13 -14.48 -26.65
N ALA A 496 -18.68 -14.15 -27.86
CA ALA A 496 -17.67 -13.12 -28.10
C ALA A 496 -18.05 -12.23 -29.28
N CYS A 497 -17.70 -10.93 -29.18
CA CYS A 497 -17.72 -10.02 -30.33
C CYS A 497 -16.48 -9.11 -30.31
N ALA A 498 -16.06 -8.72 -31.53
CA ALA A 498 -15.06 -7.70 -31.76
C ALA A 498 -15.69 -6.50 -32.45
N THR A 499 -15.46 -5.31 -31.89
CA THR A 499 -15.96 -4.04 -32.40
C THR A 499 -14.78 -3.12 -32.72
N ASN A 500 -14.83 -2.44 -33.86
CA ASN A 500 -13.73 -1.59 -34.32
C ASN A 500 -14.22 -0.22 -34.69
N PHE A 501 -13.49 0.81 -34.25
CA PHE A 501 -13.67 2.22 -34.63
C PHE A 501 -12.30 2.81 -35.01
N PRO A 502 -12.10 3.41 -36.19
CA PRO A 502 -10.77 3.64 -36.78
C PRO A 502 -10.05 4.89 -36.20
N VAL A 503 -9.82 4.91 -34.90
CA VAL A 503 -9.15 6.01 -34.16
C VAL A 503 -7.73 5.68 -33.71
N GLY A 504 -7.26 4.44 -33.94
CA GLY A 504 -5.94 3.98 -33.51
C GLY A 504 -5.88 3.60 -32.02
N HIS A 505 -4.65 3.41 -31.50
CA HIS A 505 -4.42 2.82 -30.19
C HIS A 505 -4.89 3.69 -29.01
N GLY A 506 -4.96 5.01 -29.18
CA GLY A 506 -5.41 5.94 -28.13
C GLY A 506 -6.89 5.87 -27.81
N GLY A 507 -7.73 5.26 -28.66
CA GLY A 507 -9.18 5.24 -28.47
C GLY A 507 -9.78 6.65 -28.39
N THR A 508 -10.97 6.76 -27.77
CA THR A 508 -11.66 8.05 -27.55
C THR A 508 -11.76 8.44 -26.08
N TYR A 509 -10.99 7.79 -25.18
CA TYR A 509 -11.13 7.92 -23.72
C TYR A 509 -10.97 9.35 -23.21
N ARG A 510 -10.14 10.18 -23.88
CA ARG A 510 -9.88 11.59 -23.51
C ARG A 510 -10.91 12.58 -24.07
N GLU A 511 -11.75 12.13 -25.00
CA GLU A 511 -12.84 12.95 -25.53
C GLU A 511 -13.87 13.23 -24.42
N PRO A 512 -14.70 14.28 -24.57
CA PRO A 512 -15.80 14.52 -23.64
C PRO A 512 -16.62 13.25 -23.41
N HIS A 513 -16.85 12.91 -22.14
CA HIS A 513 -17.59 11.72 -21.71
C HIS A 513 -17.04 10.38 -22.29
N GLY A 514 -15.78 10.35 -22.70
CA GLY A 514 -15.13 9.15 -23.27
C GLY A 514 -15.49 8.85 -24.72
N GLY A 515 -16.19 9.76 -25.41
CA GLY A 515 -16.48 9.69 -26.84
C GLY A 515 -17.24 8.42 -27.27
N GLU A 516 -16.99 7.95 -28.50
CA GLU A 516 -17.67 6.79 -29.09
C GLU A 516 -17.41 5.47 -28.31
N PHE A 517 -16.23 5.33 -27.66
CA PHE A 517 -15.93 4.12 -26.90
C PHE A 517 -16.83 3.98 -25.66
N SER A 518 -17.16 5.09 -25.00
CA SER A 518 -18.07 5.06 -23.84
C SER A 518 -19.48 4.61 -24.23
N VAL A 519 -19.97 5.01 -25.41
CA VAL A 519 -21.29 4.60 -25.91
C VAL A 519 -21.37 3.07 -26.06
N VAL A 520 -20.35 2.46 -26.64
CA VAL A 520 -20.31 1.01 -26.87
C VAL A 520 -20.07 0.27 -25.55
N ALA A 521 -19.11 0.70 -24.74
CA ALA A 521 -18.81 0.12 -23.45
C ALA A 521 -20.03 0.17 -22.51
N LEU A 522 -20.69 1.31 -22.42
CA LEU A 522 -21.88 1.50 -21.59
C LEU A 522 -23.02 0.59 -22.03
N ALA A 523 -23.29 0.50 -23.34
CA ALA A 523 -24.32 -0.42 -23.86
C ALA A 523 -23.98 -1.89 -23.52
N TRP A 524 -22.70 -2.30 -23.58
CA TRP A 524 -22.27 -3.63 -23.19
C TRP A 524 -22.53 -3.88 -21.71
N LEU A 525 -22.09 -2.97 -20.83
CA LEU A 525 -22.25 -3.08 -19.39
C LEU A 525 -23.72 -3.08 -18.96
N GLN A 526 -24.54 -2.23 -19.53
CA GLN A 526 -25.99 -2.20 -19.27
C GLN A 526 -26.66 -3.51 -19.68
N TRP A 527 -26.27 -4.07 -20.83
CA TRP A 527 -26.81 -5.35 -21.25
C TRP A 527 -26.33 -6.51 -20.37
N GLN A 528 -25.02 -6.66 -20.20
CA GLN A 528 -24.44 -7.84 -19.53
C GLN A 528 -24.66 -7.84 -18.01
N LEU A 529 -24.61 -6.68 -17.36
CA LEU A 529 -24.67 -6.56 -15.91
C LEU A 529 -26.05 -6.13 -15.39
N LYS A 530 -26.84 -5.40 -16.16
CA LYS A 530 -28.19 -4.96 -15.77
C LYS A 530 -29.31 -5.64 -16.54
N GLY A 531 -29.00 -6.48 -17.52
CA GLY A 531 -29.99 -7.18 -18.33
C GLY A 531 -30.80 -6.26 -19.25
N ASP A 532 -30.32 -5.05 -19.56
CA ASP A 532 -31.03 -4.07 -20.36
C ASP A 532 -31.22 -4.55 -21.81
N LYS A 533 -32.49 -4.83 -22.16
CA LYS A 533 -32.88 -5.32 -23.49
C LYS A 533 -32.76 -4.26 -24.58
N GLN A 534 -32.81 -2.97 -24.23
CA GLN A 534 -32.64 -1.89 -25.23
C GLN A 534 -31.14 -1.74 -25.55
N ALA A 535 -30.28 -1.75 -24.53
CA ALA A 535 -28.83 -1.77 -24.71
C ALA A 535 -28.34 -2.99 -25.51
N ALA A 536 -28.97 -4.15 -25.31
CA ALA A 536 -28.68 -5.37 -26.08
C ALA A 536 -28.87 -5.21 -27.59
N LYS A 537 -29.76 -4.32 -28.06
CA LYS A 537 -29.98 -4.03 -29.48
C LYS A 537 -28.75 -3.41 -30.16
N MET A 538 -27.80 -2.86 -29.36
CA MET A 538 -26.53 -2.38 -29.89
C MET A 538 -25.76 -3.52 -30.57
N PHE A 539 -25.87 -4.74 -30.06
CA PHE A 539 -25.05 -5.87 -30.48
C PHE A 539 -25.81 -7.02 -31.12
N LYS A 540 -27.09 -7.24 -30.74
CA LYS A 540 -27.87 -8.41 -31.19
C LYS A 540 -28.39 -8.25 -32.64
N GLY A 541 -28.47 -9.40 -33.33
CA GLY A 541 -28.99 -9.50 -34.69
C GLY A 541 -27.99 -9.11 -35.79
N LYS A 542 -28.26 -9.52 -37.03
CA LYS A 542 -27.39 -9.21 -38.18
C LYS A 542 -27.30 -7.71 -38.50
N LYS A 543 -28.37 -6.95 -38.27
CA LYS A 543 -28.47 -5.50 -38.50
C LYS A 543 -28.65 -4.78 -37.15
N CYS A 544 -27.73 -5.03 -36.22
CA CYS A 544 -27.72 -4.40 -34.89
C CYS A 544 -27.48 -2.88 -34.99
N LEU A 545 -27.75 -2.13 -33.91
CA LEU A 545 -27.60 -0.68 -33.96
C LEU A 545 -26.14 -0.26 -34.22
N LEU A 546 -25.15 -0.99 -33.68
CA LEU A 546 -23.73 -0.70 -33.89
C LEU A 546 -23.34 -0.80 -35.37
N SER A 547 -23.86 -1.81 -36.10
CA SER A 547 -23.58 -1.96 -37.54
C SER A 547 -24.16 -0.84 -38.42
N LYS A 548 -24.99 0.03 -37.84
CA LYS A 548 -25.57 1.22 -38.52
C LYS A 548 -24.89 2.52 -38.13
N ARG A 549 -24.04 2.50 -37.11
CA ARG A 549 -23.27 3.69 -36.70
C ARG A 549 -22.12 3.89 -37.71
N LYS A 550 -21.88 5.15 -38.02
CA LYS A 550 -20.79 5.53 -38.91
C LYS A 550 -19.46 5.06 -38.35
N ASP A 551 -18.61 4.52 -39.21
CA ASP A 551 -17.24 4.09 -38.96
C ASP A 551 -17.08 2.92 -37.98
N TRP A 552 -18.17 2.36 -37.42
CA TRP A 552 -18.11 1.17 -36.59
C TRP A 552 -18.26 -0.10 -37.41
N THR A 553 -17.45 -1.13 -37.07
CA THR A 553 -17.66 -2.51 -37.51
C THR A 553 -17.86 -3.42 -36.31
N ILE A 554 -18.54 -4.55 -36.54
CA ILE A 554 -18.76 -5.56 -35.50
C ILE A 554 -18.71 -6.95 -36.11
N GLU A 555 -17.89 -7.83 -35.49
CA GLU A 555 -17.86 -9.26 -35.74
C GLU A 555 -18.35 -10.03 -34.50
N LYS A 556 -18.95 -11.19 -34.72
CA LYS A 556 -19.56 -12.02 -33.66
C LYS A 556 -19.25 -13.48 -33.92
N ASN A 557 -18.90 -14.21 -32.88
CA ASN A 557 -18.72 -15.66 -32.99
C ASN A 557 -20.07 -16.42 -33.07
N ALA A 558 -20.01 -17.71 -33.31
CA ALA A 558 -21.21 -18.54 -33.51
C ALA A 558 -22.12 -18.62 -32.26
N LEU A 559 -21.56 -18.44 -31.06
CA LEU A 559 -22.26 -18.51 -29.79
C LEU A 559 -22.91 -17.18 -29.39
N PHE A 560 -22.64 -16.09 -30.13
CA PHE A 560 -23.20 -14.79 -29.80
C PHE A 560 -24.72 -14.76 -30.00
N PRO A 561 -25.51 -14.19 -29.07
CA PRO A 561 -26.97 -14.18 -29.15
C PRO A 561 -27.52 -13.54 -30.44
N LYS A 562 -28.34 -14.29 -31.18
CA LYS A 562 -28.89 -13.87 -32.48
C LYS A 562 -30.18 -13.04 -32.36
N LYS A 563 -30.93 -13.19 -31.24
CA LYS A 563 -32.22 -12.51 -30.95
C LYS A 563 -32.17 -11.84 -29.57
#